data_09f027546db3d5707abb2567fc8077b2
#
_entry.id   09f027546db3d5707abb2567fc8077b2
#
_cell.length_a   1.000
_cell.length_b   1.000
_cell.length_c   1.000
_cell.angle_alpha   90.00
_cell.angle_beta   90.00
_cell.angle_gamma   90.00
#
_symmetry.space_group_name_H-M   'P 1'
#
loop_
_entity.id
_entity.type
_entity.pdbx_description
1 polymer ?
#
loop_
_entity_poly.entity_id
_entity_poly.type
_entity_poly.pdbx_seq_one_letter_code
_entity_poly.pdbx_strand_id
1 'polypeptide(L)'
;MTIGVVIGESRPTDVTAQSSKPLSVGEYVIIDSQDGRILGLVEKSMISSEALTDVRNFDEAVESKEVADINSRDKNYKVKIGILGFLDKLQKGQMILPAVPPLPGTSIIEATQKDLGTIFGPTTGEWIRIGSLLRNSTIEAKININKIVSRHLAILAMTGMGKSNLVSLIARHIGSLNGTLIIFDYHNDYESLDVS
;
A
#
# COMPACT_ATOMS: atom_id res chain seq x y z
N MET A 1 -18.07 2.08 -7.10
CA MET A 1 -17.98 3.11 -8.16
C MET A 1 -16.62 2.98 -8.80
N THR A 2 -16.54 2.93 -10.14
CA THR A 2 -15.27 2.85 -10.87
C THR A 2 -14.52 4.18 -10.73
N ILE A 3 -13.26 4.12 -10.32
CA ILE A 3 -12.39 5.29 -10.15
C ILE A 3 -11.27 5.33 -11.20
N GLY A 4 -11.11 4.27 -11.97
CA GLY A 4 -10.10 4.19 -13.02
C GLY A 4 -10.24 2.94 -13.87
N VAL A 5 -9.41 2.85 -14.89
CA VAL A 5 -9.38 1.74 -15.85
C VAL A 5 -7.94 1.37 -16.16
N VAL A 6 -7.65 0.08 -16.25
CA VAL A 6 -6.33 -0.44 -16.65
C VAL A 6 -6.06 -0.05 -18.09
N ILE A 7 -4.87 0.49 -18.36
CA ILE A 7 -4.43 0.93 -19.69
C ILE A 7 -3.07 0.33 -20.07
N GLY A 8 -2.80 0.24 -21.35
CA GLY A 8 -1.51 -0.22 -21.89
C GLY A 8 -1.20 -1.67 -21.54
N GLU A 9 0.08 -1.94 -21.34
CA GLU A 9 0.56 -3.28 -20.96
C GLU A 9 0.30 -3.57 -19.49
N SER A 10 -0.15 -4.79 -19.21
CA SER A 10 -0.33 -5.32 -17.84
C SER A 10 0.56 -6.53 -17.61
N ARG A 11 0.93 -6.73 -16.35
CA ARG A 11 1.71 -7.87 -15.88
C ARG A 11 1.02 -8.51 -14.70
N PRO A 12 1.33 -9.78 -14.37
CA PRO A 12 0.79 -10.41 -13.17
C PRO A 12 1.17 -9.69 -11.87
N THR A 13 2.23 -8.88 -11.89
CA THR A 13 2.79 -8.17 -10.74
C THR A 13 2.39 -6.70 -10.67
N ASP A 14 2.05 -6.09 -11.80
CA ASP A 14 1.74 -4.66 -11.86
C ASP A 14 0.89 -4.28 -13.09
N VAL A 15 0.12 -3.23 -12.95
CA VAL A 15 -0.65 -2.61 -14.03
C VAL A 15 -0.48 -1.09 -14.01
N THR A 16 -0.67 -0.50 -15.19
CA THR A 16 -0.83 0.96 -15.33
C THR A 16 -2.30 1.28 -15.50
N ALA A 17 -2.78 2.34 -14.88
CA ALA A 17 -4.16 2.76 -14.99
C ALA A 17 -4.31 4.27 -15.20
N GLN A 18 -5.39 4.64 -15.88
CA GLN A 18 -5.91 5.99 -15.94
C GLN A 18 -7.01 6.13 -14.91
N SER A 19 -6.88 7.07 -13.98
CA SER A 19 -7.90 7.32 -12.96
C SER A 19 -8.68 8.60 -13.24
N SER A 20 -9.88 8.68 -12.68
CA SER A 20 -10.77 9.85 -12.80
C SER A 20 -10.41 10.97 -11.83
N LYS A 21 -9.58 10.66 -10.82
CA LYS A 21 -9.10 11.57 -9.78
C LYS A 21 -7.66 11.22 -9.41
N PRO A 22 -6.90 12.13 -8.80
CA PRO A 22 -5.57 11.80 -8.29
C PRO A 22 -5.69 10.72 -7.20
N LEU A 23 -4.89 9.66 -7.33
CA LEU A 23 -4.73 8.64 -6.30
C LEU A 23 -3.39 8.83 -5.60
N SER A 24 -3.35 8.65 -4.30
CA SER A 24 -2.14 8.82 -3.51
C SER A 24 -1.28 7.55 -3.50
N VAL A 25 0.04 7.70 -3.54
CA VAL A 25 0.96 6.58 -3.30
C VAL A 25 0.69 5.97 -1.92
N GLY A 26 0.61 4.65 -1.86
CA GLY A 26 0.22 3.91 -0.65
C GLY A 26 -1.29 3.71 -0.48
N GLU A 27 -2.11 4.16 -1.43
CA GLU A 27 -3.54 3.91 -1.46
C GLU A 27 -3.84 2.52 -2.01
N TYR A 28 -4.82 1.82 -1.42
CA TYR A 28 -5.24 0.50 -1.86
C TYR A 28 -6.45 0.60 -2.79
N VAL A 29 -6.40 -0.19 -3.86
CA VAL A 29 -7.46 -0.27 -4.86
C VAL A 29 -7.81 -1.72 -5.18
N ILE A 30 -8.99 -1.94 -5.73
CA ILE A 30 -9.42 -3.23 -6.25
C ILE A 30 -9.45 -3.16 -7.77
N ILE A 31 -8.78 -4.09 -8.42
CA ILE A 31 -8.87 -4.35 -9.86
C ILE A 31 -9.93 -5.43 -10.04
N ASP A 32 -11.04 -5.08 -10.68
CA ASP A 32 -12.22 -5.96 -10.85
C ASP A 32 -12.07 -6.80 -12.11
N SER A 33 -11.18 -7.80 -12.03
CA SER A 33 -10.86 -8.71 -13.13
C SER A 33 -11.92 -9.80 -13.30
N GLN A 34 -12.00 -10.38 -14.51
CA GLN A 34 -12.90 -11.50 -14.83
C GLN A 34 -12.61 -12.74 -13.97
N ASP A 35 -11.35 -12.96 -13.61
CA ASP A 35 -10.92 -14.10 -12.79
C ASP A 35 -11.09 -13.87 -11.28
N GLY A 36 -11.55 -12.69 -10.88
CA GLY A 36 -11.78 -12.30 -9.49
C GLY A 36 -11.26 -10.92 -9.14
N ARG A 37 -11.59 -10.48 -7.94
CA ARG A 37 -11.15 -9.19 -7.40
C ARG A 37 -9.69 -9.28 -6.94
N ILE A 38 -8.86 -8.39 -7.42
CA ILE A 38 -7.43 -8.32 -7.13
C ILE A 38 -7.16 -7.09 -6.29
N LEU A 39 -6.46 -7.24 -5.17
CA LEU A 39 -5.98 -6.11 -4.37
C LEU A 39 -4.70 -5.56 -4.98
N GLY A 40 -4.68 -4.25 -5.21
CA GLY A 40 -3.52 -3.50 -5.67
C GLY A 40 -3.14 -2.36 -4.73
N LEU A 41 -1.87 -1.97 -4.79
CA LEU A 41 -1.29 -0.84 -4.07
C LEU A 41 -0.79 0.19 -5.07
N VAL A 42 -1.18 1.44 -4.93
CA VAL A 42 -0.66 2.53 -5.75
C VAL A 42 0.81 2.78 -5.39
N GLU A 43 1.71 2.47 -6.32
CA GLU A 43 3.17 2.63 -6.16
C GLU A 43 3.67 3.95 -6.70
N LYS A 44 3.06 4.43 -7.81
CA LYS A 44 3.40 5.71 -8.43
C LYS A 44 2.13 6.41 -8.87
N SER A 45 2.10 7.72 -8.71
CA SER A 45 1.02 8.59 -9.18
C SER A 45 1.64 9.71 -10.00
N MET A 46 1.11 9.93 -11.18
CA MET A 46 1.57 10.94 -12.13
C MET A 46 0.37 11.77 -12.57
N ILE A 47 0.57 13.07 -12.57
CA ILE A 47 -0.41 14.02 -13.08
C ILE A 47 0.25 14.75 -14.24
N SER A 48 -0.40 14.77 -15.38
CA SER A 48 0.06 15.51 -16.56
C SER A 48 -1.09 16.32 -17.15
N SER A 49 -0.71 17.36 -17.87
CA SER A 49 -1.60 18.22 -18.64
C SER A 49 -1.12 18.19 -20.09
N GLU A 50 -2.02 17.98 -21.04
CA GLU A 50 -1.67 18.01 -22.46
C GLU A 50 -1.22 19.41 -22.87
N ALA A 51 -1.92 20.45 -22.42
CA ALA A 51 -1.59 21.84 -22.73
C ALA A 51 -0.20 22.26 -22.20
N LEU A 52 0.32 21.59 -21.16
CA LEU A 52 1.59 21.92 -20.51
C LEU A 52 2.72 20.92 -20.84
N THR A 53 2.51 19.99 -21.76
CA THR A 53 3.51 18.93 -22.04
C THR A 53 4.70 19.44 -22.83
N ASP A 54 4.48 20.29 -23.85
CA ASP A 54 5.52 20.70 -24.81
C ASP A 54 5.94 22.16 -24.66
N VAL A 55 5.79 22.74 -23.47
CA VAL A 55 6.19 24.13 -23.18
C VAL A 55 7.73 24.28 -23.17
N ARG A 56 8.25 25.32 -23.86
CA ARG A 56 9.67 25.54 -24.06
C ARG A 56 10.28 26.58 -23.12
N ASN A 57 9.45 27.48 -22.62
CA ASN A 57 9.87 28.57 -21.73
C ASN A 57 8.74 28.95 -20.75
N PHE A 58 9.07 29.86 -19.81
CA PHE A 58 8.13 30.27 -18.77
C PHE A 58 6.91 31.02 -19.31
N ASP A 59 7.09 31.89 -20.29
CA ASP A 59 6.00 32.72 -20.84
C ASP A 59 4.99 31.82 -21.55
N GLU A 60 5.45 30.88 -22.37
CA GLU A 60 4.61 29.86 -22.99
C GLU A 60 3.89 28.97 -21.96
N ALA A 61 4.54 28.65 -20.83
CA ALA A 61 3.91 27.91 -19.74
C ALA A 61 2.76 28.71 -19.08
N VAL A 62 2.90 30.03 -18.94
CA VAL A 62 1.86 30.88 -18.38
C VAL A 62 0.66 30.98 -19.32
N GLU A 63 0.88 31.17 -20.63
CA GLU A 63 -0.20 31.19 -21.63
C GLU A 63 -0.92 29.85 -21.70
N SER A 64 -0.17 28.74 -21.75
CA SER A 64 -0.74 27.37 -21.78
C SER A 64 -1.51 27.00 -20.52
N LYS A 65 -1.14 27.59 -19.38
CA LYS A 65 -1.87 27.40 -18.13
C LYS A 65 -3.31 27.92 -18.19
N GLU A 66 -3.54 29.08 -18.82
CA GLU A 66 -4.90 29.62 -19.00
C GLU A 66 -5.78 28.66 -19.78
N VAL A 67 -5.22 28.02 -20.81
CA VAL A 67 -5.91 26.99 -21.61
C VAL A 67 -6.19 25.75 -20.79
N ALA A 68 -5.23 25.28 -20.01
CA ALA A 68 -5.36 24.13 -19.13
C ALA A 68 -6.41 24.34 -18.04
N ASP A 69 -6.49 25.55 -17.47
CA ASP A 69 -7.45 25.89 -16.41
C ASP A 69 -8.89 25.97 -16.94
N ILE A 70 -9.09 26.38 -18.20
CA ILE A 70 -10.41 26.39 -18.86
C ILE A 70 -10.87 24.97 -19.20
N ASN A 71 -9.94 24.10 -19.61
CA ASN A 71 -10.24 22.73 -20.02
C ASN A 71 -10.15 21.76 -18.83
N SER A 72 -11.27 21.49 -18.16
CA SER A 72 -11.33 20.56 -17.03
C SER A 72 -10.90 19.11 -17.37
N ARG A 73 -10.81 18.74 -18.67
CA ARG A 73 -10.38 17.42 -19.16
C ARG A 73 -8.88 17.35 -19.45
N ASP A 74 -8.17 18.46 -19.36
CA ASP A 74 -6.73 18.51 -19.66
C ASP A 74 -5.87 17.72 -18.66
N LYS A 75 -6.37 17.48 -17.43
CA LYS A 75 -5.62 16.76 -16.40
C LYS A 75 -5.74 15.26 -16.56
N ASN A 76 -4.61 14.61 -16.80
CA ASN A 76 -4.48 13.16 -16.87
C ASN A 76 -3.88 12.62 -15.56
N TYR A 77 -4.60 11.68 -14.92
CA TYR A 77 -4.17 11.01 -13.70
C TYR A 77 -3.73 9.59 -14.00
N LYS A 78 -2.44 9.38 -14.20
CA LYS A 78 -1.86 8.07 -14.50
C LYS A 78 -1.23 7.47 -13.27
N VAL A 79 -1.55 6.22 -12.95
CA VAL A 79 -1.03 5.53 -11.78
C VAL A 79 -0.43 4.19 -12.15
N LYS A 80 0.65 3.81 -11.44
CA LYS A 80 1.17 2.46 -11.44
C LYS A 80 0.72 1.76 -10.17
N ILE A 81 0.13 0.58 -10.32
CA ILE A 81 -0.45 -0.22 -9.26
C ILE A 81 0.27 -1.55 -9.19
N GLY A 82 0.93 -1.83 -8.07
CA GLY A 82 1.50 -3.14 -7.77
C GLY A 82 0.40 -4.09 -7.33
N ILE A 83 0.37 -5.30 -7.89
CA ILE A 83 -0.60 -6.35 -7.56
C ILE A 83 -0.14 -7.10 -6.31
N LEU A 84 -1.00 -7.17 -5.30
CA LEU A 84 -0.74 -7.90 -4.06
C LEU A 84 -1.30 -9.33 -4.10
N GLY A 85 -2.34 -9.58 -4.87
CA GLY A 85 -2.97 -10.89 -5.05
C GLY A 85 -4.49 -10.84 -5.09
N PHE A 86 -5.11 -12.01 -5.26
CA PHE A 86 -6.56 -12.14 -5.20
C PHE A 86 -7.09 -11.79 -3.81
N LEU A 87 -8.09 -10.94 -3.73
CA LEU A 87 -8.65 -10.41 -2.48
C LEU A 87 -9.15 -11.53 -1.56
N ASP A 88 -9.89 -12.50 -2.10
CA ASP A 88 -10.45 -13.64 -1.35
C ASP A 88 -9.35 -14.56 -0.78
N LYS A 89 -8.22 -14.67 -1.45
CA LYS A 89 -7.05 -15.43 -1.00
C LYS A 89 -6.28 -14.70 0.08
N LEU A 90 -6.05 -13.41 -0.11
CA LEU A 90 -5.41 -12.55 0.89
C LEU A 90 -6.19 -12.53 2.21
N GLN A 91 -7.53 -12.48 2.15
CA GLN A 91 -8.40 -12.56 3.34
C GLN A 91 -8.27 -13.90 4.09
N LYS A 92 -7.82 -14.96 3.40
CA LYS A 92 -7.51 -16.27 4.00
C LYS A 92 -6.02 -16.43 4.36
N GLY A 93 -5.25 -15.35 4.27
CA GLY A 93 -3.80 -15.36 4.56
C GLY A 93 -2.93 -16.03 3.49
N GLN A 94 -3.46 -16.18 2.26
CA GLN A 94 -2.76 -16.77 1.12
C GLN A 94 -2.43 -15.68 0.09
N MET A 95 -1.17 -15.51 -0.24
CA MET A 95 -0.72 -14.58 -1.27
C MET A 95 -0.65 -15.33 -2.61
N ILE A 96 -1.67 -15.15 -3.44
CA ILE A 96 -1.77 -15.78 -4.76
C ILE A 96 -1.93 -14.67 -5.79
N LEU A 97 -0.94 -14.54 -6.66
CA LEU A 97 -0.97 -13.62 -7.80
C LEU A 97 -1.78 -14.20 -8.96
N PRO A 98 -2.38 -13.35 -9.81
CA PRO A 98 -3.02 -13.81 -11.03
C PRO A 98 -1.99 -14.44 -11.98
N ALA A 99 -2.31 -15.60 -12.54
CA ALA A 99 -1.46 -16.25 -13.56
C ALA A 99 -1.55 -15.51 -14.91
N VAL A 100 -2.71 -14.94 -15.22
CA VAL A 100 -2.94 -14.09 -16.38
C VAL A 100 -3.09 -12.64 -15.91
N PRO A 101 -2.40 -11.68 -16.51
CA PRO A 101 -2.51 -10.28 -16.11
C PRO A 101 -3.93 -9.75 -16.36
N PRO A 102 -4.39 -8.78 -15.56
CA PRO A 102 -5.65 -8.09 -15.81
C PRO A 102 -5.66 -7.46 -17.21
N LEU A 103 -6.76 -7.60 -17.95
CA LEU A 103 -6.86 -7.05 -19.30
C LEU A 103 -6.93 -5.52 -19.30
N PRO A 104 -6.36 -4.84 -20.28
CA PRO A 104 -6.65 -3.43 -20.55
C PRO A 104 -8.16 -3.22 -20.65
N GLY A 105 -8.67 -2.15 -20.04
CA GLY A 105 -10.10 -1.91 -19.92
C GLY A 105 -10.72 -2.42 -18.61
N THR A 106 -9.99 -3.21 -17.81
CA THR A 106 -10.46 -3.67 -16.50
C THR A 106 -10.69 -2.48 -15.56
N SER A 107 -11.86 -2.48 -14.88
CA SER A 107 -12.24 -1.42 -13.95
C SER A 107 -11.43 -1.48 -12.66
N ILE A 108 -11.12 -0.29 -12.14
CA ILE A 108 -10.51 -0.10 -10.83
C ILE A 108 -11.51 0.60 -9.92
N ILE A 109 -11.68 0.08 -8.72
CA ILE A 109 -12.55 0.61 -7.68
C ILE A 109 -11.78 0.85 -6.38
N GLU A 110 -12.30 1.68 -5.50
CA GLU A 110 -11.70 1.89 -4.17
C GLU A 110 -11.80 0.61 -3.33
N ALA A 111 -10.72 0.29 -2.62
CA ALA A 111 -10.76 -0.75 -1.61
C ALA A 111 -11.53 -0.24 -0.38
N THR A 112 -12.52 -1.01 0.05
CA THR A 112 -13.32 -0.65 1.21
C THR A 112 -12.62 -0.95 2.53
N GLN A 113 -13.03 -0.29 3.61
CA GLN A 113 -12.55 -0.59 4.96
C GLN A 113 -12.75 -2.07 5.32
N LYS A 114 -13.84 -2.69 4.86
CA LYS A 114 -14.13 -4.12 5.07
C LYS A 114 -13.12 -5.01 4.33
N ASP A 115 -12.79 -4.67 3.07
CA ASP A 115 -11.81 -5.42 2.28
C ASP A 115 -10.44 -5.44 2.97
N LEU A 116 -9.98 -4.28 3.43
CA LEU A 116 -8.65 -4.12 4.02
C LEU A 116 -8.59 -4.58 5.49
N GLY A 117 -9.64 -4.34 6.27
CA GLY A 117 -9.68 -4.70 7.69
C GLY A 117 -9.50 -6.19 7.94
N THR A 118 -10.06 -7.04 7.07
CA THR A 118 -9.89 -8.49 7.17
C THR A 118 -8.45 -8.94 6.87
N ILE A 119 -7.74 -8.21 6.01
CA ILE A 119 -6.37 -8.55 5.61
C ILE A 119 -5.35 -8.03 6.63
N PHE A 120 -5.46 -6.74 7.00
CA PHE A 120 -4.45 -6.05 7.81
C PHE A 120 -4.77 -6.03 9.30
N GLY A 121 -6.04 -6.13 9.68
CA GLY A 121 -6.52 -6.06 11.05
C GLY A 121 -7.27 -7.31 11.53
N PRO A 122 -6.78 -8.54 11.27
CA PRO A 122 -7.50 -9.73 11.70
C PRO A 122 -7.71 -9.73 13.22
N THR A 123 -8.86 -10.27 13.65
CA THR A 123 -9.28 -10.27 15.06
C THR A 123 -9.12 -11.62 15.74
N THR A 124 -8.83 -12.67 14.96
CA THR A 124 -8.68 -14.05 15.47
C THR A 124 -7.22 -14.48 15.47
N GLY A 125 -6.76 -15.03 16.59
CA GLY A 125 -5.38 -15.50 16.78
C GLY A 125 -4.50 -14.46 17.50
N GLU A 126 -3.21 -14.78 17.64
CA GLU A 126 -2.23 -13.95 18.33
C GLU A 126 -1.64 -12.88 17.40
N TRP A 127 -2.40 -11.81 17.23
CA TRP A 127 -2.02 -10.67 16.43
C TRP A 127 -1.74 -9.45 17.31
N ILE A 128 -0.60 -8.83 17.07
CA ILE A 128 -0.24 -7.59 17.75
C ILE A 128 -0.39 -6.41 16.77
N ARG A 129 -0.91 -5.29 17.28
CA ARG A 129 -0.99 -4.05 16.53
C ARG A 129 0.39 -3.40 16.45
N ILE A 130 0.85 -3.11 15.23
CA ILE A 130 2.11 -2.39 14.98
C ILE A 130 1.89 -0.95 14.52
N GLY A 131 0.68 -0.58 14.17
CA GLY A 131 0.33 0.75 13.68
C GLY A 131 -1.02 0.76 12.99
N SER A 132 -1.18 1.64 12.02
CA SER A 132 -2.32 1.73 11.13
C SER A 132 -1.87 1.94 9.69
N LEU A 133 -2.76 1.70 8.73
CA LEU A 133 -2.44 1.92 7.32
C LEU A 133 -2.23 3.41 7.03
N LEU A 134 -1.19 3.72 6.25
CA LEU A 134 -0.76 5.10 5.95
C LEU A 134 -1.88 5.98 5.39
N ARG A 135 -2.69 5.42 4.49
CA ARG A 135 -3.79 6.15 3.82
C ARG A 135 -5.18 5.86 4.40
N ASN A 136 -5.24 5.01 5.42
CA ASN A 136 -6.48 4.71 6.13
C ASN A 136 -6.18 4.42 7.60
N SER A 137 -6.05 5.47 8.39
CA SER A 137 -5.70 5.39 9.83
C SER A 137 -6.73 4.67 10.69
N THR A 138 -7.94 4.44 10.18
CA THR A 138 -8.97 3.67 10.89
C THR A 138 -8.72 2.16 10.83
N ILE A 139 -7.86 1.70 9.92
CA ILE A 139 -7.50 0.30 9.78
C ILE A 139 -6.19 0.03 10.52
N GLU A 140 -6.26 -0.80 11.53
CA GLU A 140 -5.08 -1.25 12.28
C GLU A 140 -4.24 -2.19 11.40
N ALA A 141 -2.92 -1.98 11.41
CA ALA A 141 -1.96 -2.91 10.84
C ALA A 141 -1.46 -3.85 11.95
N LYS A 142 -1.67 -5.15 11.76
CA LYS A 142 -1.33 -6.19 12.74
C LYS A 142 -0.37 -7.21 12.13
N ILE A 143 0.48 -7.80 12.97
CA ILE A 143 1.36 -8.90 12.62
C ILE A 143 1.11 -10.08 13.55
N ASN A 144 1.26 -11.29 13.04
CA ASN A 144 1.05 -12.51 13.83
C ASN A 144 2.34 -12.88 14.56
N ILE A 145 2.31 -12.86 15.90
CA ILE A 145 3.50 -13.08 16.72
C ILE A 145 4.02 -14.51 16.58
N ASN A 146 3.17 -15.52 16.49
CA ASN A 146 3.58 -16.91 16.35
C ASN A 146 4.33 -17.13 15.02
N LYS A 147 3.92 -16.44 13.95
CA LYS A 147 4.65 -16.51 12.67
C LYS A 147 6.02 -15.84 12.76
N ILE A 148 6.17 -14.79 13.57
CA ILE A 148 7.45 -14.12 13.79
C ILE A 148 8.38 -15.03 14.59
N VAL A 149 7.90 -15.59 15.70
CA VAL A 149 8.68 -16.45 16.59
C VAL A 149 9.08 -17.77 15.89
N SER A 150 8.17 -18.35 15.09
CA SER A 150 8.46 -19.61 14.37
C SER A 150 9.27 -19.45 13.09
N ARG A 151 9.52 -18.22 12.64
CA ARG A 151 10.25 -17.87 11.41
C ARG A 151 11.20 -16.72 11.69
N HIS A 152 11.75 -16.13 10.63
CA HIS A 152 12.62 -14.96 10.75
C HIS A 152 11.86 -13.69 10.38
N LEU A 153 12.11 -12.61 11.15
CA LEU A 153 11.66 -11.26 10.84
C LEU A 153 12.89 -10.37 10.63
N ALA A 154 13.00 -9.73 9.48
CA ALA A 154 13.97 -8.67 9.23
C ALA A 154 13.28 -7.31 9.21
N ILE A 155 13.75 -6.36 10.03
CA ILE A 155 13.27 -4.98 10.06
C ILE A 155 14.37 -4.10 9.46
N LEU A 156 14.14 -3.64 8.24
CA LEU A 156 15.06 -2.79 7.50
C LEU A 156 14.52 -1.37 7.47
N ALA A 157 15.29 -0.42 7.98
CA ALA A 157 14.93 0.99 7.98
C ALA A 157 16.17 1.87 8.05
N MET A 158 16.10 3.04 7.45
CA MET A 158 17.12 4.08 7.64
C MET A 158 17.08 4.61 9.08
N THR A 159 18.17 5.22 9.51
CA THR A 159 18.27 5.86 10.83
C THR A 159 17.13 6.87 11.04
N GLY A 160 16.53 6.87 12.21
CA GLY A 160 15.41 7.77 12.54
C GLY A 160 14.04 7.32 12.05
N MET A 161 13.91 6.23 11.29
CA MET A 161 12.63 5.74 10.74
C MET A 161 11.82 4.87 11.71
N GLY A 162 12.23 4.77 12.98
CA GLY A 162 11.48 4.08 14.02
C GLY A 162 11.74 2.57 14.13
N LYS A 163 12.85 2.06 13.56
CA LYS A 163 13.23 0.63 13.66
C LYS A 163 13.24 0.15 15.12
N SER A 164 14.00 0.81 15.98
CA SER A 164 14.13 0.43 17.41
C SER A 164 12.79 0.53 18.14
N ASN A 165 11.94 1.51 17.78
CA ASN A 165 10.61 1.64 18.35
C ASN A 165 9.69 0.46 17.98
N LEU A 166 9.73 0.00 16.73
CA LEU A 166 8.98 -1.19 16.31
C LEU A 166 9.46 -2.46 16.99
N VAL A 167 10.79 -2.63 17.14
CA VAL A 167 11.37 -3.77 17.87
C VAL A 167 10.93 -3.74 19.33
N SER A 168 10.98 -2.57 19.99
CA SER A 168 10.52 -2.40 21.38
C SER A 168 9.03 -2.74 21.54
N LEU A 169 8.19 -2.36 20.59
CA LEU A 169 6.77 -2.70 20.57
C LEU A 169 6.56 -4.22 20.52
N ILE A 170 7.28 -4.90 19.61
CA ILE A 170 7.21 -6.36 19.47
C ILE A 170 7.72 -7.04 20.74
N ALA A 171 8.84 -6.58 21.31
CA ALA A 171 9.41 -7.12 22.54
C ALA A 171 8.47 -7.05 23.73
N ARG A 172 7.82 -5.91 23.96
CA ARG A 172 6.80 -5.74 25.01
C ARG A 172 5.62 -6.70 24.82
N HIS A 173 5.16 -6.89 23.58
CA HIS A 173 4.07 -7.84 23.32
C HIS A 173 4.49 -9.29 23.55
N ILE A 174 5.73 -9.68 23.23
CA ILE A 174 6.26 -11.01 23.55
C ILE A 174 6.29 -11.19 25.09
N GLY A 175 6.77 -10.19 25.83
CA GLY A 175 6.76 -10.20 27.29
C GLY A 175 5.36 -10.34 27.88
N SER A 176 4.38 -9.58 27.38
CA SER A 176 2.97 -9.64 27.83
C SER A 176 2.31 -11.02 27.61
N LEU A 177 2.84 -11.81 26.67
CA LEU A 177 2.42 -13.19 26.40
C LEU A 177 3.24 -14.23 27.20
N ASN A 178 4.02 -13.80 28.20
CA ASN A 178 4.97 -14.63 28.96
C ASN A 178 6.03 -15.32 28.08
N GLY A 179 6.36 -14.72 26.93
CA GLY A 179 7.41 -15.21 26.05
C GLY A 179 8.81 -14.86 26.57
N THR A 180 9.79 -15.72 26.32
CA THR A 180 11.19 -15.44 26.61
C THR A 180 11.83 -14.72 25.44
N LEU A 181 12.51 -13.61 25.70
CA LEU A 181 13.21 -12.80 24.71
C LEU A 181 14.68 -12.62 25.11
N ILE A 182 15.60 -12.80 24.18
CA ILE A 182 17.02 -12.48 24.33
C ILE A 182 17.37 -11.42 23.30
N ILE A 183 17.88 -10.26 23.73
CA ILE A 183 18.25 -9.15 22.88
C ILE A 183 19.76 -9.00 22.88
N PHE A 184 20.38 -9.05 21.69
CA PHE A 184 21.77 -8.69 21.48
C PHE A 184 21.82 -7.26 20.98
N ASP A 185 22.03 -6.31 21.90
CA ASP A 185 21.97 -4.88 21.64
C ASP A 185 23.36 -4.26 21.61
N TYR A 186 23.88 -4.03 20.40
CA TYR A 186 25.20 -3.45 20.21
C TYR A 186 25.23 -1.92 20.43
N HIS A 187 24.10 -1.24 20.23
CA HIS A 187 24.01 0.22 20.28
C HIS A 187 23.33 0.77 21.54
N ASN A 188 22.94 -0.08 22.45
CA ASN A 188 22.19 0.25 23.66
C ASN A 188 20.85 0.96 23.37
N ASP A 189 20.18 0.59 22.27
CA ASP A 189 18.89 1.15 21.89
C ASP A 189 17.75 0.66 22.79
N TYR A 190 17.94 -0.43 23.55
CA TYR A 190 16.90 -1.14 24.31
C TYR A 190 17.15 -1.18 25.82
N GLU A 191 18.13 -0.43 26.33
CA GLU A 191 18.49 -0.40 27.77
C GLU A 191 17.30 -0.03 28.68
N SER A 192 16.41 0.85 28.21
CA SER A 192 15.21 1.28 28.93
C SER A 192 13.96 0.46 28.61
N LEU A 193 14.10 -0.70 27.94
CA LEU A 193 12.96 -1.51 27.54
C LEU A 193 12.39 -2.26 28.75
N ASP A 194 11.22 -1.80 29.24
CA ASP A 194 10.42 -2.52 30.19
C ASP A 194 9.51 -3.51 29.44
N VAL A 195 9.64 -4.79 29.78
CA VAL A 195 8.87 -5.92 29.19
C VAL A 195 8.02 -6.64 30.26
N SER A 196 7.88 -6.05 31.45
CA SER A 196 7.06 -6.57 32.57
C SER A 196 5.55 -6.38 32.33
#